data_986aa4c7b8ea4d63a98ab5fd1a4b3d16
#
_entry.id   986aa4c7b8ea4d63a98ab5fd1a4b3d16
#
_cell.length_a   1.000
_cell.length_b   1.000
_cell.length_c   1.000
_cell.angle_alpha   90.00
_cell.angle_beta   90.00
_cell.angle_gamma   90.00
#
_symmetry.space_group_name_H-M   'P 1'
#
loop_
_entity.id
_entity.type
_entity.pdbx_description
1 polymer ?
#
loop_
_entity_poly.entity_id
_entity_poly.type
_entity_poly.pdbx_seq_one_letter_code
_entity_poly.pdbx_strand_id
1 'polypeptide(L)'
;MKGLDEIRIDGLEVFANHGVFPEETRLGQKFLVSMRLYLSTRRAGLGDELAASVHYGEVCEFVTAYLKEHTWKLIEAAAEQTARAVLLRWPLIEGLSFELKKPWAPVGLPLESVSVRIDRRWHRAYVALGSNLGDRRAYLEGAVEALRALPDCRVVEVSDFIETKPFGGVEQGDFLNGCLALDTLLYPLELLHELG
;
A
#
# COMPACT_ATOMS: atom_id res chain seq x y z
N MET A 1 0.72 0.50 15.62
CA MET A 1 -0.05 -0.66 15.16
C MET A 1 -0.01 -1.71 16.26
N LYS A 2 -1.19 -2.05 16.83
CA LYS A 2 -1.23 -2.94 17.99
C LYS A 2 -0.78 -4.35 17.58
N GLY A 3 0.22 -4.90 18.30
CA GLY A 3 0.65 -6.29 18.18
C GLY A 3 1.73 -6.58 17.14
N LEU A 4 2.22 -5.58 16.40
CA LEU A 4 3.36 -5.70 15.51
C LEU A 4 4.61 -5.11 16.16
N ASP A 5 5.75 -5.66 15.79
CA ASP A 5 7.05 -5.11 16.11
C ASP A 5 7.43 -4.03 15.08
N GLU A 6 8.53 -3.32 15.33
CA GLU A 6 8.94 -2.23 14.45
C GLU A 6 10.45 -2.33 14.18
N ILE A 7 10.81 -2.24 12.89
CA ILE A 7 12.20 -1.97 12.47
C ILE A 7 12.28 -0.49 12.12
N ARG A 8 13.25 0.23 12.71
CA ARG A 8 13.44 1.67 12.53
C ARG A 8 14.60 1.95 11.59
N ILE A 9 14.38 2.90 10.69
CA ILE A 9 15.39 3.50 9.84
C ILE A 9 15.26 5.01 10.03
N ASP A 10 16.29 5.66 10.54
CA ASP A 10 16.25 7.08 10.86
C ASP A 10 17.29 7.86 10.02
N GLY A 11 16.83 8.88 9.31
CA GLY A 11 17.68 9.87 8.66
C GLY A 11 18.48 9.36 7.46
N LEU A 12 17.98 8.40 6.68
CA LEU A 12 18.59 7.99 5.41
C LEU A 12 18.71 9.20 4.49
N GLU A 13 19.93 9.58 4.13
CA GLU A 13 20.18 10.69 3.20
C GLU A 13 19.98 10.25 1.75
N VAL A 14 19.17 11.01 1.03
CA VAL A 14 18.94 10.81 -0.40
C VAL A 14 19.06 12.16 -1.10
N PHE A 15 19.86 12.22 -2.19
CA PHE A 15 19.88 13.36 -3.08
C PHE A 15 18.94 13.09 -4.26
N ALA A 16 17.89 13.92 -4.41
CA ALA A 16 16.83 13.72 -5.40
C ALA A 16 16.29 15.06 -5.94
N ASN A 17 15.46 14.99 -6.99
CA ASN A 17 15.04 16.12 -7.79
C ASN A 17 13.55 16.42 -7.62
N HIS A 18 13.07 16.52 -6.37
CA HIS A 18 11.67 16.83 -6.08
C HIS A 18 11.49 18.30 -5.71
N GLY A 19 10.42 18.90 -6.20
CA GLY A 19 10.04 20.28 -5.86
C GLY A 19 9.17 20.93 -6.91
N VAL A 20 8.59 22.07 -6.54
CA VAL A 20 7.70 22.86 -7.40
C VAL A 20 8.50 23.79 -8.32
N PHE A 21 9.63 24.33 -7.83
CA PHE A 21 10.46 25.24 -8.60
C PHE A 21 11.34 24.49 -9.60
N PRO A 22 11.52 25.03 -10.83
CA PRO A 22 12.39 24.41 -11.84
C PRO A 22 13.82 24.18 -11.36
N GLU A 23 14.35 25.04 -10.48
CA GLU A 23 15.68 24.93 -9.90
C GLU A 23 15.80 23.68 -9.03
N GLU A 24 14.77 23.32 -8.27
CA GLU A 24 14.76 22.14 -7.43
C GLU A 24 14.79 20.85 -8.25
N THR A 25 14.01 20.80 -9.34
CA THR A 25 13.97 19.63 -10.21
C THR A 25 15.22 19.50 -11.09
N ARG A 26 15.88 20.62 -11.42
CA ARG A 26 17.10 20.63 -12.24
C ARG A 26 18.36 20.35 -11.42
N LEU A 27 18.50 21.00 -10.26
CA LEU A 27 19.72 20.93 -9.44
C LEU A 27 19.66 19.80 -8.41
N GLY A 28 18.46 19.44 -7.98
CA GLY A 28 18.26 18.50 -6.89
C GLY A 28 18.63 19.07 -5.53
N GLN A 29 18.33 18.31 -4.49
CA GLN A 29 18.69 18.67 -3.11
C GLN A 29 18.70 17.43 -2.21
N LYS A 30 19.22 17.61 -1.00
CA LYS A 30 19.18 16.58 0.03
C LYS A 30 17.78 16.42 0.62
N PHE A 31 17.37 15.18 0.76
CA PHE A 31 16.23 14.73 1.55
C PHE A 31 16.70 13.79 2.64
N LEU A 32 15.95 13.74 3.76
CA LEU A 32 16.15 12.76 4.81
C LEU A 32 14.90 11.90 4.90
N VAL A 33 15.08 10.60 4.81
CA VAL A 33 14.00 9.62 4.94
C VAL A 33 14.10 8.93 6.28
N SER A 34 12.99 8.92 7.03
CA SER A 34 12.85 8.08 8.22
C SER A 34 11.65 7.14 8.06
N MET A 35 11.83 5.88 8.44
CA MET A 35 10.81 4.84 8.26
C MET A 35 10.62 4.03 9.53
N ARG A 36 9.39 3.55 9.74
CA ARG A 36 9.02 2.53 10.71
C ARG A 36 8.33 1.41 9.96
N LEU A 37 9.01 0.27 9.83
CA LEU A 37 8.48 -0.92 9.17
C LEU A 37 7.80 -1.77 10.23
N TYR A 38 6.49 -1.98 10.10
CA TYR A 38 5.71 -2.76 11.06
C TYR A 38 5.49 -4.18 10.52
N LEU A 39 5.99 -5.16 11.25
CA LEU A 39 5.94 -6.58 10.91
C LEU A 39 6.08 -7.42 12.19
N SER A 40 5.86 -8.74 12.09
CA SER A 40 6.23 -9.65 13.18
C SER A 40 7.69 -10.06 13.04
N THR A 41 8.52 -9.70 14.01
CA THR A 41 9.94 -10.11 14.05
C THR A 41 10.17 -11.40 14.85
N ARG A 42 9.11 -11.96 15.47
CA ARG A 42 9.22 -13.09 16.41
C ARG A 42 9.89 -14.30 15.80
N ARG A 43 9.52 -14.69 14.59
CA ARG A 43 10.09 -15.88 13.92
C ARG A 43 11.58 -15.66 13.62
N ALA A 44 11.93 -14.49 13.10
CA ALA A 44 13.32 -14.14 12.85
C ALA A 44 14.15 -14.12 14.13
N GLY A 45 13.61 -13.54 15.22
CA GLY A 45 14.30 -13.46 16.50
C GLY A 45 14.50 -14.80 17.22
N LEU A 46 13.60 -15.77 16.97
CA LEU A 46 13.74 -17.13 17.55
C LEU A 46 14.67 -18.03 16.73
N GLY A 47 14.70 -17.87 15.42
CA GLY A 47 15.42 -18.75 14.50
C GLY A 47 16.71 -18.18 13.94
N ASP A 48 16.99 -16.88 14.16
CA ASP A 48 18.09 -16.13 13.53
C ASP A 48 18.08 -16.28 11.98
N GLU A 49 16.86 -16.24 11.41
CA GLU A 49 16.61 -16.45 9.98
C GLU A 49 16.28 -15.13 9.29
N LEU A 50 17.17 -14.64 8.42
CA LEU A 50 16.94 -13.40 7.65
C LEU A 50 15.69 -13.51 6.76
N ALA A 51 15.40 -14.68 6.18
CA ALA A 51 14.23 -14.90 5.35
C ALA A 51 12.89 -14.71 6.08
N ALA A 52 12.89 -14.74 7.42
CA ALA A 52 11.74 -14.49 8.26
C ALA A 52 11.62 -13.00 8.68
N SER A 53 12.49 -12.13 8.16
CA SER A 53 12.51 -10.70 8.43
C SER A 53 12.61 -9.89 7.14
N VAL A 54 12.79 -8.58 7.26
CA VAL A 54 13.03 -7.65 6.16
C VAL A 54 14.49 -7.19 6.21
N HIS A 55 15.19 -7.35 5.10
CA HIS A 55 16.54 -6.83 4.96
C HIS A 55 16.49 -5.31 4.79
N TYR A 56 16.64 -4.58 5.91
CA TYR A 56 16.53 -3.12 5.92
C TYR A 56 17.56 -2.41 5.01
N GLY A 57 18.72 -3.02 4.74
CA GLY A 57 19.68 -2.52 3.77
C GLY A 57 19.10 -2.47 2.36
N GLU A 58 18.45 -3.55 1.91
CA GLU A 58 17.75 -3.60 0.60
C GLU A 58 16.60 -2.60 0.54
N VAL A 59 15.89 -2.37 1.65
CA VAL A 59 14.85 -1.34 1.73
C VAL A 59 15.45 0.05 1.53
N CYS A 60 16.58 0.36 2.18
CA CYS A 60 17.29 1.63 2.03
C CYS A 60 17.78 1.85 0.60
N GLU A 61 18.37 0.83 -0.02
CA GLU A 61 18.83 0.87 -1.42
C GLU A 61 17.67 1.11 -2.37
N PHE A 62 16.57 0.37 -2.21
CA PHE A 62 15.37 0.53 -3.03
C PHE A 62 14.76 1.93 -2.90
N VAL A 63 14.57 2.42 -1.68
CA VAL A 63 14.00 3.76 -1.43
C VAL A 63 14.88 4.84 -2.03
N THR A 64 16.21 4.68 -1.90
CA THR A 64 17.18 5.61 -2.51
C THR A 64 17.09 5.62 -4.03
N ALA A 65 17.03 4.44 -4.66
CA ALA A 65 16.90 4.31 -6.11
C ALA A 65 15.55 4.89 -6.59
N TYR A 66 14.47 4.51 -5.93
CA TYR A 66 13.12 4.92 -6.29
C TYR A 66 12.93 6.45 -6.24
N LEU A 67 13.43 7.12 -5.20
CA LEU A 67 13.40 8.58 -5.09
C LEU A 67 14.30 9.29 -6.12
N LYS A 68 15.40 8.66 -6.55
CA LYS A 68 16.29 9.20 -7.60
C LYS A 68 15.75 9.04 -9.01
N GLU A 69 15.06 7.94 -9.27
CA GLU A 69 14.52 7.60 -10.60
C GLU A 69 13.27 8.40 -10.96
N HIS A 70 12.56 8.91 -9.94
CA HIS A 70 11.32 9.64 -10.12
C HIS A 70 11.46 11.10 -9.68
N THR A 71 10.69 11.99 -10.30
CA THR A 71 10.62 13.40 -9.92
C THR A 71 9.18 13.80 -9.66
N TRP A 72 8.90 14.27 -8.45
CA TRP A 72 7.58 14.77 -8.06
C TRP A 72 7.65 16.25 -7.66
N LYS A 73 6.58 16.99 -7.94
CA LYS A 73 6.47 18.39 -7.52
C LYS A 73 6.28 18.50 -6.00
N LEU A 74 5.52 17.57 -5.43
CA LEU A 74 5.12 17.59 -4.02
C LEU A 74 5.85 16.48 -3.25
N ILE A 75 6.34 16.80 -2.06
CA ILE A 75 6.95 15.81 -1.16
C ILE A 75 5.90 14.81 -0.64
N GLU A 76 4.63 15.20 -0.61
CA GLU A 76 3.48 14.34 -0.31
C GLU A 76 3.36 13.22 -1.33
N ALA A 77 3.45 13.55 -2.62
CA ALA A 77 3.42 12.55 -3.70
C ALA A 77 4.65 11.63 -3.65
N ALA A 78 5.84 12.19 -3.42
CA ALA A 78 7.07 11.42 -3.25
C ALA A 78 6.95 10.42 -2.08
N ALA A 79 6.41 10.86 -0.95
CA ALA A 79 6.20 10.01 0.22
C ALA A 79 5.16 8.91 -0.06
N GLU A 80 4.02 9.25 -0.65
CA GLU A 80 2.93 8.33 -0.96
C GLU A 80 3.39 7.21 -1.90
N GLN A 81 3.98 7.58 -3.03
CA GLN A 81 4.41 6.62 -4.05
C GLN A 81 5.55 5.72 -3.53
N THR A 82 6.47 6.28 -2.75
CA THR A 82 7.56 5.49 -2.16
C THR A 82 7.04 4.53 -1.10
N ALA A 83 6.16 4.97 -0.21
CA ALA A 83 5.57 4.12 0.83
C ALA A 83 4.77 2.96 0.21
N ARG A 84 3.94 3.26 -0.81
CA ARG A 84 3.21 2.25 -1.58
C ARG A 84 4.16 1.24 -2.22
N ALA A 85 5.21 1.70 -2.90
CA ALA A 85 6.18 0.83 -3.56
C ALA A 85 6.90 -0.10 -2.57
N VAL A 86 7.25 0.37 -1.37
CA VAL A 86 7.81 -0.45 -0.29
C VAL A 86 6.83 -1.52 0.15
N LEU A 87 5.57 -1.18 0.43
CA LEU A 87 4.55 -2.14 0.88
C LEU A 87 4.23 -3.21 -0.17
N LEU A 88 4.27 -2.85 -1.45
CA LEU A 88 4.07 -3.81 -2.55
C LEU A 88 5.26 -4.76 -2.70
N ARG A 89 6.48 -4.29 -2.48
CA ARG A 89 7.71 -5.06 -2.69
C ARG A 89 8.00 -6.05 -1.55
N TRP A 90 7.70 -5.69 -0.30
CA TRP A 90 7.96 -6.53 0.88
C TRP A 90 6.68 -7.01 1.54
N PRO A 91 6.19 -8.21 1.18
CA PRO A 91 4.94 -8.75 1.72
C PRO A 91 4.90 -8.92 3.24
N LEU A 92 6.06 -9.04 3.90
CA LEU A 92 6.15 -9.15 5.35
C LEU A 92 5.86 -7.83 6.07
N ILE A 93 5.95 -6.69 5.37
CA ILE A 93 5.61 -5.39 5.96
C ILE A 93 4.09 -5.21 5.91
N GLU A 94 3.46 -5.25 7.09
CA GLU A 94 2.02 -5.07 7.24
C GLU A 94 1.61 -3.60 7.29
N GLY A 95 2.57 -2.73 7.64
CA GLY A 95 2.38 -1.29 7.66
C GLY A 95 3.70 -0.54 7.69
N LEU A 96 3.63 0.72 7.32
CA LEU A 96 4.76 1.62 7.19
C LEU A 96 4.40 3.03 7.66
N SER A 97 5.20 3.59 8.58
CA SER A 97 5.27 5.04 8.79
C SER A 97 6.45 5.56 8.00
N PHE A 98 6.22 6.51 7.13
CA PHE A 98 7.21 7.09 6.23
C PHE A 98 7.26 8.60 6.41
N GLU A 99 8.43 9.15 6.73
CA GLU A 99 8.67 10.59 6.78
C GLU A 99 9.69 10.97 5.71
N LEU A 100 9.34 11.96 4.88
CA LEU A 100 10.23 12.61 3.94
C LEU A 100 10.46 14.05 4.40
N LYS A 101 11.69 14.36 4.79
CA LYS A 101 12.11 15.67 5.28
C LYS A 101 12.97 16.37 4.24
N LYS A 102 12.70 17.66 4.04
CA LYS A 102 13.35 18.55 3.10
C LYS A 102 14.07 19.69 3.86
N PRO A 103 15.34 19.50 4.25
CA PRO A 103 16.08 20.50 5.05
C PRO A 103 16.29 21.82 4.32
N TRP A 104 16.42 21.80 3.00
CA TRP A 104 16.69 22.97 2.17
C TRP A 104 15.46 23.45 1.40
N ALA A 105 14.29 23.42 2.07
CA ALA A 105 13.05 23.90 1.46
C ALA A 105 13.18 25.43 1.16
N PRO A 106 12.95 25.86 -0.10
CA PRO A 106 13.15 27.25 -0.51
C PRO A 106 11.98 28.16 -0.10
N VAL A 107 11.74 28.27 1.23
CA VAL A 107 10.62 29.03 1.81
C VAL A 107 10.95 30.53 1.94
N GLY A 108 12.25 30.90 1.94
CA GLY A 108 12.69 32.28 2.14
C GLY A 108 12.58 32.79 3.56
N LEU A 109 12.29 31.91 4.53
CA LEU A 109 12.21 32.20 5.96
C LEU A 109 13.10 31.24 6.74
N PRO A 110 13.64 31.66 7.91
CA PRO A 110 14.41 30.77 8.78
C PRO A 110 13.56 29.62 9.28
N LEU A 111 13.94 28.39 8.94
CA LEU A 111 13.33 27.15 9.45
C LEU A 111 14.35 26.02 9.40
N GLU A 112 14.16 25.01 10.20
CA GLU A 112 15.04 23.84 10.22
C GLU A 112 14.78 22.92 9.02
N SER A 113 13.52 22.66 8.73
CA SER A 113 13.11 21.78 7.62
C SER A 113 11.60 21.83 7.41
N VAL A 114 11.16 21.33 6.24
CA VAL A 114 9.77 20.94 5.99
C VAL A 114 9.72 19.43 5.87
N SER A 115 8.72 18.78 6.44
CA SER A 115 8.53 17.35 6.27
C SER A 115 7.06 16.97 6.09
N VAL A 116 6.85 15.83 5.44
CA VAL A 116 5.58 15.11 5.43
C VAL A 116 5.79 13.75 6.05
N ARG A 117 4.88 13.35 6.92
CA ARG A 117 4.82 12.01 7.50
C ARG A 117 3.47 11.39 7.19
N ILE A 118 3.50 10.16 6.71
CA ILE A 118 2.32 9.37 6.38
C ILE A 118 2.43 8.00 7.01
N ASP A 119 1.27 7.41 7.34
CA ASP A 119 1.14 6.04 7.81
C ASP A 119 0.27 5.27 6.81
N ARG A 120 0.81 4.17 6.25
CA ARG A 120 0.13 3.31 5.28
C ARG A 120 0.20 1.87 5.75
N ARG A 121 -0.84 1.09 5.47
CA ARG A 121 -0.92 -0.32 5.87
C ARG A 121 -1.90 -1.09 5.00
N TRP A 122 -1.75 -2.39 5.00
CA TRP A 122 -2.75 -3.30 4.48
C TRP A 122 -3.99 -3.32 5.39
N HIS A 123 -5.17 -3.26 4.80
CA HIS A 123 -6.48 -3.31 5.47
C HIS A 123 -7.22 -4.56 5.03
N ARG A 124 -7.77 -5.32 5.97
CA ARG A 124 -8.67 -6.41 5.64
C ARG A 124 -10.04 -5.88 5.25
N ALA A 125 -10.52 -6.27 4.06
CA ALA A 125 -11.87 -6.01 3.57
C ALA A 125 -12.56 -7.32 3.19
N TYR A 126 -13.88 -7.31 3.26
CA TYR A 126 -14.72 -8.41 2.82
C TYR A 126 -15.66 -7.89 1.74
N VAL A 127 -15.69 -8.58 0.59
CA VAL A 127 -16.50 -8.19 -0.55
C VAL A 127 -17.51 -9.32 -0.80
N ALA A 128 -18.81 -8.95 -0.80
CA ALA A 128 -19.87 -9.84 -1.19
C ALA A 128 -19.99 -9.87 -2.73
N LEU A 129 -20.17 -11.05 -3.27
CA LEU A 129 -20.37 -11.31 -4.70
C LEU A 129 -21.75 -11.92 -4.90
N GLY A 130 -22.47 -11.51 -5.96
CA GLY A 130 -23.77 -12.07 -6.26
C GLY A 130 -24.17 -11.87 -7.71
N SER A 131 -24.79 -12.90 -8.31
CA SER A 131 -25.36 -12.84 -9.65
C SER A 131 -26.57 -13.75 -9.77
N ASN A 132 -27.62 -13.31 -10.50
CA ASN A 132 -28.81 -14.11 -10.82
C ASN A 132 -29.11 -14.16 -12.32
N LEU A 133 -28.20 -13.63 -13.16
CA LEU A 133 -28.35 -13.57 -14.61
C LEU A 133 -27.21 -14.28 -15.33
N GLY A 134 -27.49 -14.82 -16.52
CA GLY A 134 -26.49 -15.40 -17.41
C GLY A 134 -25.68 -16.55 -16.78
N ASP A 135 -24.39 -16.61 -17.11
CA ASP A 135 -23.46 -17.53 -16.47
C ASP A 135 -22.97 -16.95 -15.13
N ARG A 136 -23.79 -17.14 -14.09
CA ARG A 136 -23.58 -16.62 -12.74
C ARG A 136 -22.20 -16.97 -12.18
N ARG A 137 -21.74 -18.22 -12.42
CA ARG A 137 -20.44 -18.69 -11.93
C ARG A 137 -19.30 -17.97 -12.62
N ALA A 138 -19.34 -17.87 -13.95
CA ALA A 138 -18.31 -17.15 -14.71
C ALA A 138 -18.22 -15.68 -14.31
N TYR A 139 -19.34 -15.02 -14.00
CA TYR A 139 -19.33 -13.63 -13.50
C TYR A 139 -18.66 -13.50 -12.13
N LEU A 140 -18.94 -14.41 -11.19
CA LEU A 140 -18.33 -14.37 -9.86
C LEU A 140 -16.82 -14.68 -9.93
N GLU A 141 -16.45 -15.70 -10.70
CA GLU A 141 -15.04 -16.05 -10.92
C GLU A 141 -14.28 -14.92 -11.63
N GLY A 142 -14.89 -14.28 -12.63
CA GLY A 142 -14.33 -13.11 -13.30
C GLY A 142 -14.11 -11.91 -12.37
N ALA A 143 -15.04 -11.65 -11.45
CA ALA A 143 -14.87 -10.61 -10.43
C ALA A 143 -13.70 -10.92 -9.46
N VAL A 144 -13.55 -12.18 -9.05
CA VAL A 144 -12.41 -12.61 -8.23
C VAL A 144 -11.08 -12.38 -8.96
N GLU A 145 -10.99 -12.77 -10.24
CA GLU A 145 -9.77 -12.56 -11.04
C GLU A 145 -9.48 -11.09 -11.29
N ALA A 146 -10.51 -10.25 -11.51
CA ALA A 146 -10.33 -8.81 -11.62
C ALA A 146 -9.72 -8.21 -10.36
N LEU A 147 -10.20 -8.64 -9.17
CA LEU A 147 -9.64 -8.20 -7.89
C LEU A 147 -8.20 -8.70 -7.64
N ARG A 148 -7.87 -9.91 -8.09
CA ARG A 148 -6.49 -10.43 -8.05
C ARG A 148 -5.52 -9.64 -8.93
N ALA A 149 -6.02 -9.05 -10.01
CA ALA A 149 -5.22 -8.24 -10.93
C ALA A 149 -4.95 -6.81 -10.41
N LEU A 150 -5.68 -6.33 -9.40
CA LEU A 150 -5.44 -5.02 -8.80
C LEU A 150 -4.14 -5.04 -7.98
N PRO A 151 -3.14 -4.18 -8.29
CA PRO A 151 -1.85 -4.21 -7.62
C PRO A 151 -1.94 -3.88 -6.13
N ASP A 152 -2.91 -3.06 -5.73
CA ASP A 152 -3.13 -2.65 -4.34
C ASP A 152 -4.04 -3.59 -3.56
N CYS A 153 -4.35 -4.76 -4.12
CA CYS A 153 -5.22 -5.78 -3.52
C CYS A 153 -4.55 -7.15 -3.51
N ARG A 154 -4.82 -7.93 -2.48
CA ARG A 154 -4.39 -9.34 -2.33
C ARG A 154 -5.60 -10.14 -1.90
N VAL A 155 -6.17 -10.95 -2.79
CA VAL A 155 -7.25 -11.88 -2.43
C VAL A 155 -6.66 -12.95 -1.51
N VAL A 156 -7.16 -13.01 -0.29
CA VAL A 156 -6.68 -13.91 0.76
C VAL A 156 -7.44 -15.21 0.74
N GLU A 157 -8.76 -15.13 0.62
CA GLU A 157 -9.65 -16.29 0.66
C GLU A 157 -10.93 -15.98 -0.13
N VAL A 158 -11.49 -17.01 -0.75
CA VAL A 158 -12.78 -16.95 -1.43
C VAL A 158 -13.65 -18.07 -0.86
N SER A 159 -14.87 -17.75 -0.46
CA SER A 159 -15.83 -18.75 0.02
C SER A 159 -16.32 -19.64 -1.11
N ASP A 160 -16.92 -20.78 -0.76
CA ASP A 160 -17.79 -21.50 -1.68
C ASP A 160 -18.93 -20.62 -2.17
N PHE A 161 -19.36 -20.84 -3.41
CA PHE A 161 -20.52 -20.17 -3.97
C PHE A 161 -21.78 -20.97 -3.66
N ILE A 162 -22.78 -20.30 -3.07
CA ILE A 162 -24.06 -20.90 -2.66
C ILE A 162 -25.23 -20.34 -3.45
N GLU A 163 -26.19 -21.20 -3.78
CA GLU A 163 -27.47 -20.75 -4.36
C GLU A 163 -28.42 -20.27 -3.29
N THR A 164 -29.11 -19.15 -3.55
CA THR A 164 -30.12 -18.60 -2.66
C THR A 164 -31.34 -18.18 -3.45
N LYS A 165 -32.51 -18.29 -2.83
CA LYS A 165 -33.76 -17.77 -3.37
C LYS A 165 -33.75 -16.24 -3.33
N PRO A 166 -34.35 -15.56 -4.32
CA PRO A 166 -34.50 -14.11 -4.28
C PRO A 166 -35.35 -13.70 -3.08
N PHE A 167 -34.97 -12.59 -2.44
CA PHE A 167 -35.73 -11.98 -1.36
C PHE A 167 -36.71 -10.93 -1.93
N GLY A 168 -37.93 -10.89 -1.40
CA GLY A 168 -38.98 -9.96 -1.85
C GLY A 168 -39.85 -10.57 -2.98
N GLY A 169 -41.04 -10.07 -3.18
CA GLY A 169 -42.09 -10.60 -4.06
C GLY A 169 -41.87 -10.40 -5.59
N VAL A 170 -40.63 -10.17 -6.04
CA VAL A 170 -40.29 -10.01 -7.46
C VAL A 170 -39.91 -11.37 -8.03
N GLU A 171 -40.55 -11.78 -9.12
CA GLU A 171 -40.21 -13.01 -9.85
C GLU A 171 -38.88 -12.84 -10.59
N GLN A 172 -37.86 -13.57 -10.13
CA GLN A 172 -36.50 -13.56 -10.71
C GLN A 172 -35.80 -14.88 -10.41
N GLY A 173 -34.73 -15.17 -11.16
CA GLY A 173 -33.92 -16.38 -10.99
C GLY A 173 -33.17 -16.43 -9.64
N ASP A 174 -32.83 -17.65 -9.22
CA ASP A 174 -32.03 -17.90 -8.06
C ASP A 174 -30.65 -17.24 -8.17
N PHE A 175 -30.17 -16.66 -7.09
CA PHE A 175 -28.85 -16.03 -7.01
C PHE A 175 -27.77 -17.09 -6.75
N LEU A 176 -26.59 -16.88 -7.32
CA LEU A 176 -25.36 -17.48 -6.87
C LEU A 176 -24.59 -16.41 -6.08
N ASN A 177 -24.29 -16.69 -4.80
CA ASN A 177 -23.64 -15.73 -3.92
C ASN A 177 -22.36 -16.31 -3.36
N GLY A 178 -21.42 -15.41 -3.03
CA GLY A 178 -20.18 -15.71 -2.36
C GLY A 178 -19.65 -14.50 -1.61
N CYS A 179 -18.53 -14.70 -0.96
CA CYS A 179 -17.78 -13.65 -0.28
C CYS A 179 -16.29 -13.91 -0.47
N LEU A 180 -15.51 -12.85 -0.54
CA LEU A 180 -14.06 -12.96 -0.48
C LEU A 180 -13.49 -12.03 0.58
N ALA A 181 -12.37 -12.47 1.16
CA ALA A 181 -11.51 -11.66 2.00
C ALA A 181 -10.32 -11.17 1.17
N LEU A 182 -10.05 -9.88 1.23
CA LEU A 182 -8.87 -9.31 0.60
C LEU A 182 -8.13 -8.37 1.55
N ASP A 183 -6.82 -8.28 1.40
CA ASP A 183 -6.03 -7.22 1.98
C ASP A 183 -5.79 -6.15 0.91
N THR A 184 -5.99 -4.87 1.28
CA THR A 184 -5.86 -3.76 0.34
C THR A 184 -5.14 -2.57 0.96
N LEU A 185 -4.42 -1.81 0.12
CA LEU A 185 -3.85 -0.50 0.46
C LEU A 185 -4.86 0.64 0.24
N LEU A 186 -5.94 0.37 -0.50
CA LEU A 186 -6.97 1.34 -0.84
C LEU A 186 -7.84 1.68 0.38
N TYR A 187 -8.22 2.95 0.49
CA TYR A 187 -9.25 3.37 1.43
C TYR A 187 -10.64 2.87 0.99
N PRO A 188 -11.63 2.78 1.89
CA PRO A 188 -12.93 2.19 1.56
C PRO A 188 -13.62 2.79 0.34
N LEU A 189 -13.56 4.10 0.13
CA LEU A 189 -14.16 4.76 -1.04
C LEU A 189 -13.37 4.51 -2.32
N GLU A 190 -12.05 4.41 -2.22
CA GLU A 190 -11.19 4.05 -3.36
C GLU A 190 -11.46 2.61 -3.80
N LEU A 191 -11.52 1.67 -2.83
CA LEU A 191 -11.88 0.29 -3.13
C LEU A 191 -13.27 0.19 -3.75
N LEU A 192 -14.26 0.92 -3.22
CA LEU A 192 -15.60 0.95 -3.79
C LEU A 192 -15.61 1.46 -5.24
N HIS A 193 -14.77 2.43 -5.55
CA HIS A 193 -14.63 2.95 -6.92
C HIS A 193 -14.04 1.90 -7.87
N GLU A 194 -13.07 1.12 -7.42
CA GLU A 194 -12.48 0.01 -8.21
C GLU A 194 -13.45 -1.18 -8.41
N LEU A 195 -14.48 -1.29 -7.56
CA LEU A 195 -15.50 -2.35 -7.63
C LEU A 195 -16.69 -1.99 -8.57
N GLY A 196 -16.83 -0.77 -9.01
CA GLY A 196 -17.94 -0.24 -9.83
C GLY A 196 -17.58 0.03 -11.25
#